data_8e1d789cd11d16e38ccb770f22eaa8f9
#
_entry.id   8e1d789cd11d16e38ccb770f22eaa8f9
#
_cell.length_a   1.000
_cell.length_b   1.000
_cell.length_c   1.000
_cell.angle_alpha   90.00
_cell.angle_beta   90.00
_cell.angle_gamma   90.00
#
_symmetry.space_group_name_H-M   'P 1'
#
loop_
_entity.id
_entity.type
_entity.pdbx_description
1 polymer ?
#
loop_
_entity_poly.entity_id
_entity_poly.type
_entity_poly.pdbx_seq_one_letter_code
_entity_poly.pdbx_strand_id
1 'polypeptide(L)'
;MRSTLTDIAREAGVSAATVDRVLNNRPGVRARTREIVIEMAQRLGYIAEGPNGAPPQRALPGDVIRLDFALPAGTNSFIKMLHRHIEAQALSRPDLDVHVATIEGFNPDRLARLLQELRGRTQGVGVIALDHPTVREAIRSLSANDVKVVTIASDILHVPRVAYIGIDNRAAGRLAGYLLNRFMGTGHPGKVALFAGSLSYRGHEEREMGFRHILTEESPNLQIVEMREMLDDREKAYSEASALLERHS
;
A
#
# COMPACT_ATOMS: atom_id res chain seq x y z
N MET A 1 -20.49 2.63 20.93
CA MET A 1 -19.27 3.14 21.62
C MET A 1 -18.09 2.33 21.11
N ARG A 2 -16.95 2.95 20.80
CA ARG A 2 -15.74 2.19 20.44
C ARG A 2 -15.08 1.70 21.73
N SER A 3 -14.85 0.41 21.83
CA SER A 3 -14.15 -0.21 22.96
C SER A 3 -12.70 0.30 23.03
N THR A 4 -12.20 0.48 24.24
CA THR A 4 -10.85 1.00 24.51
C THR A 4 -9.95 -0.10 25.10
N LEU A 5 -8.62 0.15 25.15
CA LEU A 5 -7.67 -0.74 25.82
C LEU A 5 -8.04 -0.97 27.31
N THR A 6 -8.62 0.04 27.94
CA THR A 6 -9.05 -0.03 29.35
C THR A 6 -10.26 -0.95 29.53
N ASP A 7 -11.17 -1.00 28.55
CA ASP A 7 -12.32 -1.90 28.58
C ASP A 7 -11.87 -3.36 28.43
N ILE A 8 -10.92 -3.63 27.51
CA ILE A 8 -10.31 -4.95 27.35
C ILE A 8 -9.60 -5.38 28.63
N ALA A 9 -8.81 -4.48 29.24
CA ALA A 9 -8.09 -4.73 30.47
C ALA A 9 -9.02 -5.13 31.61
N ARG A 10 -10.14 -4.45 31.76
CA ARG A 10 -11.16 -4.73 32.76
C ARG A 10 -11.82 -6.08 32.53
N GLU A 11 -12.22 -6.40 31.31
CA GLU A 11 -12.87 -7.68 31.00
C GLU A 11 -11.89 -8.87 31.06
N ALA A 12 -10.64 -8.68 30.69
CA ALA A 12 -9.59 -9.71 30.74
C ALA A 12 -8.97 -9.87 32.15
N GLY A 13 -9.31 -8.99 33.11
CA GLY A 13 -8.75 -9.04 34.47
C GLY A 13 -7.24 -8.73 34.54
N VAL A 14 -6.72 -7.91 33.62
CA VAL A 14 -5.30 -7.57 33.52
C VAL A 14 -5.09 -6.06 33.45
N SER A 15 -3.84 -5.59 33.56
CA SER A 15 -3.55 -4.16 33.39
C SER A 15 -3.61 -3.73 31.91
N ALA A 16 -3.92 -2.46 31.66
CA ALA A 16 -3.90 -1.88 30.31
C ALA A 16 -2.51 -2.03 29.65
N ALA A 17 -1.42 -1.98 30.44
CA ALA A 17 -0.06 -2.24 29.96
C ALA A 17 0.13 -3.69 29.49
N THR A 18 -0.56 -4.66 30.12
CA THR A 18 -0.57 -6.05 29.69
C THR A 18 -1.31 -6.22 28.37
N VAL A 19 -2.47 -5.54 28.23
CA VAL A 19 -3.23 -5.52 26.97
C VAL A 19 -2.39 -4.92 25.84
N ASP A 20 -1.75 -3.77 26.06
CA ASP A 20 -0.85 -3.15 25.08
C ASP A 20 0.28 -4.09 24.65
N ARG A 21 0.92 -4.77 25.61
CA ARG A 21 1.97 -5.77 25.30
C ARG A 21 1.45 -6.93 24.46
N VAL A 22 0.23 -7.42 24.75
CA VAL A 22 -0.38 -8.52 24.01
C VAL A 22 -0.73 -8.10 22.59
N LEU A 23 -1.41 -6.96 22.43
CA LEU A 23 -1.86 -6.47 21.13
C LEU A 23 -0.70 -6.05 20.22
N ASN A 24 0.40 -5.56 20.80
CA ASN A 24 1.63 -5.21 20.10
C ASN A 24 2.67 -6.34 20.07
N ASN A 25 2.25 -7.57 20.37
CA ASN A 25 3.11 -8.79 20.37
C ASN A 25 4.45 -8.67 21.13
N ARG A 26 4.48 -7.87 22.21
CA ARG A 26 5.69 -7.70 23.05
C ARG A 26 5.90 -8.89 23.98
N PRO A 27 7.16 -9.27 24.27
CA PRO A 27 7.47 -10.38 25.18
C PRO A 27 7.09 -10.05 26.64
N GLY A 28 7.02 -11.12 27.47
CA GLY A 28 6.80 -10.97 28.92
C GLY A 28 5.36 -11.19 29.39
N VAL A 29 4.47 -11.71 28.52
CA VAL A 29 3.12 -12.11 28.91
C VAL A 29 2.96 -13.62 28.74
N ARG A 30 2.40 -14.30 29.75
CA ARG A 30 2.12 -15.75 29.73
C ARG A 30 1.13 -16.10 28.62
N ALA A 31 1.29 -17.26 27.97
CA ALA A 31 0.46 -17.69 26.85
C ALA A 31 -1.05 -17.65 27.17
N ARG A 32 -1.47 -18.16 28.32
CA ARG A 32 -2.86 -18.15 28.77
C ARG A 32 -3.43 -16.73 28.95
N THR A 33 -2.64 -15.80 29.45
CA THR A 33 -3.04 -14.39 29.60
C THR A 33 -3.20 -13.72 28.23
N ARG A 34 -2.33 -14.08 27.27
CA ARG A 34 -2.40 -13.59 25.90
C ARG A 34 -3.70 -14.04 25.21
N GLU A 35 -4.07 -15.31 25.38
CA GLU A 35 -5.31 -15.89 24.83
C GLU A 35 -6.54 -15.15 25.37
N ILE A 36 -6.63 -14.95 26.68
CA ILE A 36 -7.74 -14.23 27.30
C ILE A 36 -7.85 -12.80 26.79
N VAL A 37 -6.74 -12.08 26.66
CA VAL A 37 -6.76 -10.68 26.18
C VAL A 37 -7.20 -10.63 24.71
N ILE A 38 -6.76 -11.54 23.86
CA ILE A 38 -7.17 -11.58 22.45
C ILE A 38 -8.66 -11.91 22.34
N GLU A 39 -9.15 -12.89 23.09
CA GLU A 39 -10.56 -13.25 23.12
C GLU A 39 -11.46 -12.08 23.53
N MET A 40 -11.07 -11.36 24.59
CA MET A 40 -11.81 -10.19 25.06
C MET A 40 -11.75 -9.03 24.05
N ALA A 41 -10.61 -8.81 23.38
CA ALA A 41 -10.47 -7.80 22.35
C ALA A 41 -11.35 -8.07 21.13
N GLN A 42 -11.52 -9.33 20.75
CA GLN A 42 -12.45 -9.78 19.70
C GLN A 42 -13.90 -9.60 20.14
N ARG A 43 -14.26 -10.10 21.30
CA ARG A 43 -15.62 -10.00 21.86
C ARG A 43 -16.09 -8.56 22.00
N LEU A 44 -15.20 -7.64 22.33
CA LEU A 44 -15.48 -6.20 22.44
C LEU A 44 -15.41 -5.47 21.08
N GLY A 45 -15.13 -6.17 19.96
CA GLY A 45 -15.03 -5.59 18.64
C GLY A 45 -13.84 -4.64 18.46
N TYR A 46 -12.81 -4.76 19.32
CA TYR A 46 -11.60 -3.96 19.23
C TYR A 46 -10.67 -4.47 18.12
N ILE A 47 -10.62 -5.79 17.93
CA ILE A 47 -10.00 -6.45 16.79
C ILE A 47 -11.07 -7.23 16.02
N ALA A 48 -11.02 -7.18 14.69
CA ALA A 48 -11.99 -7.87 13.85
C ALA A 48 -11.86 -9.38 14.03
N GLU A 49 -13.02 -10.07 14.10
CA GLU A 49 -13.05 -11.52 13.91
C GLU A 49 -12.60 -11.82 12.47
N GLY A 50 -11.72 -12.80 12.30
CA GLY A 50 -11.39 -13.31 10.98
C GLY A 50 -12.64 -13.81 10.26
N PRO A 51 -12.70 -13.79 8.92
CA PRO A 51 -13.81 -14.35 8.19
C PRO A 51 -13.97 -15.82 8.60
N ASN A 52 -15.12 -16.13 9.21
CA ASN A 52 -15.58 -17.42 9.75
C ASN A 52 -15.47 -17.67 11.26
N GLY A 53 -15.27 -16.63 12.11
CA GLY A 53 -15.32 -16.82 13.58
C GLY A 53 -14.28 -17.79 14.16
N ALA A 54 -13.29 -18.18 13.37
CA ALA A 54 -12.18 -18.98 13.85
C ALA A 54 -11.09 -18.06 14.44
N PRO A 55 -10.52 -18.38 15.61
CA PRO A 55 -9.30 -17.72 16.07
C PRO A 55 -8.27 -17.83 14.96
N PRO A 56 -7.38 -16.80 14.76
CA PRO A 56 -6.32 -16.93 13.78
C PRO A 56 -5.62 -18.26 14.04
N GLN A 57 -5.76 -19.20 13.12
CA GLN A 57 -5.10 -20.51 13.24
C GLN A 57 -3.61 -20.21 13.36
N ARG A 58 -3.11 -20.46 14.56
CA ARG A 58 -1.69 -20.48 14.80
C ARG A 58 -1.13 -21.55 13.87
N ALA A 59 -0.36 -21.15 12.87
CA ALA A 59 0.37 -22.10 12.06
C ALA A 59 1.04 -23.10 13.02
N LEU A 60 0.73 -24.37 12.86
CA LEU A 60 1.37 -25.41 13.66
C LEU A 60 2.87 -25.31 13.44
N PRO A 61 3.72 -25.60 14.43
CA PRO A 61 5.16 -25.63 14.22
C PRO A 61 5.48 -26.64 13.12
N GLY A 62 5.77 -26.16 11.92
CA GLY A 62 6.06 -27.01 10.74
C GLY A 62 5.67 -26.40 9.39
N ASP A 63 4.67 -25.54 9.30
CA ASP A 63 4.26 -24.97 8.02
C ASP A 63 4.84 -23.55 7.85
N VAL A 64 5.97 -23.46 7.15
CA VAL A 64 6.53 -22.18 6.70
C VAL A 64 5.61 -21.62 5.62
N ILE A 65 5.07 -20.41 5.84
CA ILE A 65 4.20 -19.73 4.89
C ILE A 65 5.07 -18.96 3.91
N ARG A 66 4.94 -19.30 2.63
CA ARG A 66 5.62 -18.58 1.56
C ARG A 66 4.84 -17.35 1.12
N LEU A 67 5.51 -16.21 1.12
CA LEU A 67 5.00 -14.93 0.65
C LEU A 67 5.93 -14.36 -0.41
N ASP A 68 5.38 -14.00 -1.55
CA ASP A 68 6.13 -13.38 -2.63
C ASP A 68 5.68 -11.92 -2.83
N PHE A 69 6.65 -11.03 -3.03
CA PHE A 69 6.40 -9.61 -3.31
C PHE A 69 6.85 -9.26 -4.72
N ALA A 70 5.96 -8.65 -5.50
CA ALA A 70 6.27 -8.14 -6.83
C ALA A 70 6.31 -6.60 -6.79
N LEU A 71 7.52 -6.04 -6.86
CA LEU A 71 7.77 -4.61 -6.76
C LEU A 71 8.34 -4.07 -8.08
N PRO A 72 8.11 -2.80 -8.44
CA PRO A 72 8.81 -2.18 -9.57
C PRO A 72 10.30 -2.04 -9.27
N ALA A 73 11.14 -2.29 -10.29
CA ALA A 73 12.54 -1.94 -10.26
C ALA A 73 12.73 -0.44 -10.53
N GLY A 74 13.88 0.10 -10.19
CA GLY A 74 14.23 1.47 -10.53
C GLY A 74 14.93 2.24 -9.40
N THR A 75 15.03 3.56 -9.59
CA THR A 75 15.76 4.46 -8.69
C THR A 75 14.89 5.03 -7.56
N ASN A 76 13.58 4.77 -7.57
CA ASN A 76 12.62 5.28 -6.59
C ASN A 76 13.02 4.86 -5.16
N SER A 77 13.32 5.86 -4.31
CA SER A 77 13.78 5.64 -2.94
C SER A 77 12.74 4.99 -2.03
N PHE A 78 11.45 5.27 -2.26
CA PHE A 78 10.35 4.64 -1.53
C PHE A 78 10.31 3.13 -1.79
N ILE A 79 10.43 2.71 -3.05
CA ILE A 79 10.44 1.27 -3.42
C ILE A 79 11.66 0.56 -2.80
N LYS A 80 12.84 1.20 -2.85
CA LYS A 80 14.05 0.66 -2.21
C LYS A 80 13.92 0.53 -0.69
N MET A 81 13.26 1.50 -0.06
CA MET A 81 12.99 1.47 1.38
C MET A 81 11.98 0.37 1.72
N LEU A 82 10.89 0.25 0.95
CA LEU A 82 9.88 -0.80 1.11
C LEU A 82 10.51 -2.19 0.99
N HIS A 83 11.32 -2.42 -0.04
CA HIS A 83 12.03 -3.69 -0.25
C HIS A 83 12.87 -4.05 0.99
N ARG A 84 13.73 -3.13 1.45
CA ARG A 84 14.56 -3.34 2.65
C ARG A 84 13.74 -3.64 3.89
N HIS A 85 12.60 -2.98 4.08
CA HIS A 85 11.74 -3.24 5.23
C HIS A 85 11.07 -4.61 5.15
N ILE A 86 10.66 -5.05 3.97
CA ILE A 86 10.11 -6.40 3.77
C ILE A 86 11.17 -7.45 4.13
N GLU A 87 12.38 -7.32 3.61
CA GLU A 87 13.49 -8.24 3.92
C GLU A 87 13.85 -8.24 5.42
N ALA A 88 13.96 -7.06 6.03
CA ALA A 88 14.26 -6.94 7.44
C ALA A 88 13.17 -7.56 8.35
N GLN A 89 11.91 -7.41 7.98
CA GLN A 89 10.81 -8.05 8.71
C GLN A 89 10.78 -9.58 8.49
N ALA A 90 11.12 -10.05 7.29
CA ALA A 90 11.21 -11.47 6.99
C ALA A 90 12.25 -12.17 7.90
N LEU A 91 13.42 -11.56 8.13
CA LEU A 91 14.46 -12.08 9.00
C LEU A 91 13.99 -12.28 10.46
N SER A 92 13.00 -11.52 10.91
CA SER A 92 12.43 -11.64 12.26
C SER A 92 11.31 -12.67 12.38
N ARG A 93 10.92 -13.31 11.27
CA ARG A 93 9.76 -14.20 11.17
C ARG A 93 10.17 -15.56 10.59
N PRO A 94 10.68 -16.49 11.40
CA PRO A 94 11.11 -17.81 10.95
C PRO A 94 9.96 -18.70 10.44
N ASP A 95 8.72 -18.28 10.68
CA ASP A 95 7.50 -18.90 10.18
C ASP A 95 7.13 -18.44 8.75
N LEU A 96 7.91 -17.51 8.18
CA LEU A 96 7.69 -16.98 6.83
C LEU A 96 8.90 -17.25 5.93
N ASP A 97 8.63 -17.71 4.71
CA ASP A 97 9.56 -17.75 3.60
C ASP A 97 9.21 -16.61 2.63
N VAL A 98 9.98 -15.53 2.65
CA VAL A 98 9.64 -14.29 1.95
C VAL A 98 10.60 -14.07 0.77
N HIS A 99 10.02 -13.87 -0.41
CA HIS A 99 10.75 -13.56 -1.63
C HIS A 99 10.31 -12.22 -2.20
N VAL A 100 11.26 -11.40 -2.65
CA VAL A 100 10.97 -10.12 -3.32
C VAL A 100 11.52 -10.17 -4.73
N ALA A 101 10.62 -10.10 -5.71
CA ALA A 101 10.96 -9.98 -7.12
C ALA A 101 10.75 -8.54 -7.61
N THR A 102 11.65 -8.05 -8.45
CA THR A 102 11.55 -6.72 -9.04
C THR A 102 11.28 -6.80 -10.53
N ILE A 103 10.38 -5.93 -11.02
CA ILE A 103 9.97 -5.86 -12.42
C ILE A 103 10.50 -4.56 -13.03
N GLU A 104 11.29 -4.65 -14.07
CA GLU A 104 11.79 -3.50 -14.81
C GLU A 104 10.77 -2.98 -15.84
N GLY A 105 10.79 -1.67 -16.08
CA GLY A 105 10.26 -1.03 -17.27
C GLY A 105 8.74 -0.85 -17.32
N PHE A 106 8.03 -0.78 -16.19
CA PHE A 106 6.55 -0.57 -16.17
C PHE A 106 5.82 -1.50 -17.16
N ASN A 107 6.29 -2.75 -17.28
CA ASN A 107 5.82 -3.71 -18.27
C ASN A 107 4.74 -4.63 -17.66
N PRO A 108 3.46 -4.49 -18.08
CA PRO A 108 2.37 -5.28 -17.52
C PRO A 108 2.47 -6.77 -17.86
N ASP A 109 3.04 -7.13 -19.01
CA ASP A 109 3.16 -8.52 -19.43
C ASP A 109 4.25 -9.26 -18.63
N ARG A 110 5.34 -8.57 -18.27
CA ARG A 110 6.35 -9.12 -17.35
C ARG A 110 5.76 -9.34 -15.96
N LEU A 111 5.01 -8.36 -15.44
CA LEU A 111 4.33 -8.50 -14.15
C LEU A 111 3.33 -9.65 -14.19
N ALA A 112 2.50 -9.72 -15.22
CA ALA A 112 1.50 -10.80 -15.38
C ALA A 112 2.17 -12.18 -15.43
N ARG A 113 3.27 -12.34 -16.17
CA ARG A 113 4.03 -13.60 -16.22
C ARG A 113 4.59 -13.99 -14.86
N LEU A 114 5.22 -13.05 -14.15
CA LEU A 114 5.71 -13.31 -12.80
C LEU A 114 4.59 -13.79 -11.89
N LEU A 115 3.44 -13.10 -11.86
CA LEU A 115 2.29 -13.48 -11.05
C LEU A 115 1.77 -14.88 -11.42
N GLN A 116 1.74 -15.23 -12.70
CA GLN A 116 1.33 -16.56 -13.16
C GLN A 116 2.30 -17.66 -12.70
N GLU A 117 3.61 -17.40 -12.69
CA GLU A 117 4.64 -18.33 -12.21
C GLU A 117 4.55 -18.62 -10.70
N LEU A 118 3.98 -17.70 -9.94
CA LEU A 118 3.76 -17.86 -8.49
C LEU A 118 2.57 -18.75 -8.15
N ARG A 119 1.71 -19.07 -9.12
CA ARG A 119 0.55 -19.93 -8.93
C ARG A 119 0.96 -21.31 -8.43
N GLY A 120 0.38 -21.75 -7.31
CA GLY A 120 0.69 -23.02 -6.67
C GLY A 120 2.06 -23.10 -5.99
N ARG A 121 2.79 -21.98 -5.91
CA ARG A 121 4.11 -21.91 -5.26
C ARG A 121 4.14 -21.03 -4.02
N THR A 122 3.14 -20.19 -3.83
CA THR A 122 3.05 -19.24 -2.72
C THR A 122 1.64 -19.24 -2.11
N GLN A 123 1.53 -18.90 -0.85
CA GLN A 123 0.25 -18.71 -0.17
C GLN A 123 -0.24 -17.27 -0.24
N GLY A 124 0.67 -16.31 -0.45
CA GLY A 124 0.30 -14.91 -0.55
C GLY A 124 1.22 -14.08 -1.42
N VAL A 125 0.64 -13.08 -2.09
CA VAL A 125 1.36 -12.15 -2.96
C VAL A 125 1.07 -10.72 -2.54
N GLY A 126 2.13 -9.96 -2.25
CA GLY A 126 2.10 -8.50 -2.16
C GLY A 126 2.53 -7.89 -3.50
N VAL A 127 1.72 -7.04 -4.11
CA VAL A 127 2.03 -6.50 -5.44
C VAL A 127 1.76 -5.00 -5.55
N ILE A 128 2.69 -4.27 -6.15
CA ILE A 128 2.41 -2.93 -6.67
C ILE A 128 1.93 -3.11 -8.11
N ALA A 129 0.60 -3.12 -8.29
CA ALA A 129 -0.03 -3.55 -9.53
C ALA A 129 -0.12 -2.43 -10.56
N LEU A 130 0.29 -2.73 -11.80
CA LEU A 130 -0.06 -1.94 -12.97
C LEU A 130 -1.53 -2.17 -13.32
N ASP A 131 -2.28 -1.11 -13.60
CA ASP A 131 -3.69 -1.23 -13.97
C ASP A 131 -3.87 -1.62 -15.45
N HIS A 132 -3.68 -2.90 -15.72
CA HIS A 132 -3.74 -3.47 -17.06
C HIS A 132 -4.57 -4.77 -17.09
N PRO A 133 -5.30 -5.07 -18.18
CA PRO A 133 -6.11 -6.28 -18.29
C PRO A 133 -5.35 -7.58 -18.04
N THR A 134 -4.12 -7.72 -18.54
CA THR A 134 -3.29 -8.91 -18.34
C THR A 134 -2.91 -9.12 -16.87
N VAL A 135 -2.65 -8.02 -16.14
CA VAL A 135 -2.35 -8.07 -14.70
C VAL A 135 -3.59 -8.43 -13.90
N ARG A 136 -4.76 -7.88 -14.26
CA ARG A 136 -6.05 -8.24 -13.63
C ARG A 136 -6.33 -9.72 -13.78
N GLU A 137 -6.10 -10.29 -14.97
CA GLU A 137 -6.31 -11.71 -15.22
C GLU A 137 -5.32 -12.59 -14.43
N ALA A 138 -4.06 -12.19 -14.35
CA ALA A 138 -3.06 -12.88 -13.53
C ALA A 138 -3.46 -12.91 -12.04
N ILE A 139 -3.96 -11.78 -11.50
CA ILE A 139 -4.45 -11.70 -10.11
C ILE A 139 -5.68 -12.59 -9.91
N ARG A 140 -6.63 -12.60 -10.84
CA ARG A 140 -7.80 -13.51 -10.77
C ARG A 140 -7.36 -14.97 -10.75
N SER A 141 -6.39 -15.32 -11.60
CA SER A 141 -5.82 -16.67 -11.65
C SER A 141 -5.14 -17.07 -10.35
N LEU A 142 -4.39 -16.16 -9.69
CA LEU A 142 -3.82 -16.41 -8.36
C LEU A 142 -4.91 -16.69 -7.32
N SER A 143 -5.92 -15.83 -7.23
CA SER A 143 -7.02 -15.98 -6.29
C SER A 143 -7.85 -17.26 -6.53
N ALA A 144 -8.04 -17.64 -7.79
CA ALA A 144 -8.73 -18.90 -8.14
C ALA A 144 -7.92 -20.14 -7.71
N ASN A 145 -6.65 -20.00 -7.39
CA ASN A 145 -5.77 -21.03 -6.85
C ASN A 145 -5.43 -20.79 -5.36
N ASP A 146 -6.34 -20.14 -4.62
CA ASP A 146 -6.26 -19.87 -3.18
C ASP A 146 -5.08 -18.98 -2.74
N VAL A 147 -4.34 -18.38 -3.66
CA VAL A 147 -3.28 -17.42 -3.32
C VAL A 147 -3.92 -16.10 -2.87
N LYS A 148 -3.56 -15.65 -1.67
CA LYS A 148 -4.07 -14.40 -1.11
C LYS A 148 -3.30 -13.22 -1.70
N VAL A 149 -4.00 -12.27 -2.32
CA VAL A 149 -3.37 -11.10 -2.96
C VAL A 149 -3.63 -9.85 -2.15
N VAL A 150 -2.57 -9.09 -1.90
CA VAL A 150 -2.60 -7.75 -1.29
C VAL A 150 -1.98 -6.77 -2.28
N THR A 151 -2.69 -5.70 -2.59
CA THR A 151 -2.13 -4.59 -3.38
C THR A 151 -1.46 -3.57 -2.47
N ILE A 152 -0.34 -3.01 -2.92
CA ILE A 152 0.52 -2.11 -2.11
C ILE A 152 0.74 -0.81 -2.88
N ALA A 153 0.63 0.33 -2.22
CA ALA A 153 0.89 1.70 -2.72
C ALA A 153 0.03 2.14 -3.92
N SER A 154 -0.21 1.27 -4.88
CA SER A 154 -1.14 1.46 -6.00
C SER A 154 -2.12 0.32 -6.05
N ASP A 155 -3.41 0.63 -6.06
CA ASP A 155 -4.47 -0.36 -6.12
C ASP A 155 -4.83 -0.71 -7.56
N ILE A 156 -5.55 -1.82 -7.74
CA ILE A 156 -6.15 -2.25 -9.00
C ILE A 156 -7.58 -2.70 -8.74
N LEU A 157 -8.52 -2.22 -9.55
CA LEU A 157 -9.95 -2.50 -9.36
C LEU A 157 -10.39 -3.77 -10.09
N HIS A 158 -11.56 -4.27 -9.66
CA HIS A 158 -12.25 -5.41 -10.28
C HIS A 158 -11.44 -6.71 -10.28
N VAL A 159 -10.61 -6.89 -9.26
CA VAL A 159 -9.90 -8.13 -8.99
C VAL A 159 -10.15 -8.58 -7.55
N PRO A 160 -10.19 -9.89 -7.28
CA PRO A 160 -10.23 -10.40 -5.91
C PRO A 160 -8.89 -10.10 -5.23
N ARG A 161 -8.94 -9.39 -4.12
CA ARG A 161 -7.81 -9.12 -3.24
C ARG A 161 -8.26 -9.09 -1.78
N VAL A 162 -7.35 -9.45 -0.88
CA VAL A 162 -7.62 -9.44 0.56
C VAL A 162 -7.68 -8.02 1.09
N ALA A 163 -6.73 -7.17 0.66
CA ALA A 163 -6.62 -5.79 1.11
C ALA A 163 -5.82 -4.94 0.12
N TYR A 164 -5.97 -3.64 0.26
CA TYR A 164 -5.06 -2.63 -0.26
C TYR A 164 -4.32 -2.00 0.92
N ILE A 165 -3.00 -1.90 0.81
CA ILE A 165 -2.13 -1.23 1.77
C ILE A 165 -1.51 0.00 1.10
N GLY A 166 -1.99 1.17 1.45
CA GLY A 166 -1.53 2.43 0.88
C GLY A 166 -2.34 3.61 1.41
N ILE A 167 -2.07 4.78 0.84
CA ILE A 167 -2.80 6.01 1.15
C ILE A 167 -4.01 6.15 0.23
N ASP A 168 -4.96 6.99 0.60
CA ASP A 168 -5.97 7.51 -0.34
C ASP A 168 -5.26 8.48 -1.30
N ASN A 169 -4.97 7.98 -2.51
CA ASN A 169 -4.23 8.72 -3.52
C ASN A 169 -5.03 9.93 -4.03
N ARG A 170 -6.35 9.84 -4.12
CA ARG A 170 -7.19 10.97 -4.53
C ARG A 170 -7.18 12.07 -3.47
N ALA A 171 -7.32 11.72 -2.20
CA ALA A 171 -7.20 12.69 -1.10
C ALA A 171 -5.81 13.33 -1.03
N ALA A 172 -4.75 12.56 -1.27
CA ALA A 172 -3.37 13.09 -1.34
C ALA A 172 -3.21 14.10 -2.48
N GLY A 173 -3.78 13.83 -3.66
CA GLY A 173 -3.80 14.78 -4.77
C GLY A 173 -4.57 16.06 -4.44
N ARG A 174 -5.75 15.96 -3.84
CA ARG A 174 -6.52 17.12 -3.37
C ARG A 174 -5.73 17.96 -2.37
N LEU A 175 -5.07 17.32 -1.40
CA LEU A 175 -4.23 18.01 -0.42
C LEU A 175 -3.08 18.77 -1.08
N ALA A 176 -2.40 18.16 -2.05
CA ALA A 176 -1.31 18.81 -2.79
C ALA A 176 -1.79 20.07 -3.53
N GLY A 177 -2.93 19.99 -4.23
CA GLY A 177 -3.53 21.14 -4.92
C GLY A 177 -3.99 22.24 -3.94
N TYR A 178 -4.58 21.85 -2.82
CA TYR A 178 -4.96 22.78 -1.75
C TYR A 178 -3.75 23.54 -1.19
N LEU A 179 -2.67 22.83 -0.87
CA LEU A 179 -1.42 23.46 -0.37
C LEU A 179 -0.80 24.37 -1.41
N LEU A 180 -0.76 23.97 -2.68
CA LEU A 180 -0.25 24.81 -3.76
C LEU A 180 -1.03 26.13 -3.84
N ASN A 181 -2.35 26.08 -3.83
CA ASN A 181 -3.19 27.27 -3.83
C ASN A 181 -2.87 28.20 -2.64
N ARG A 182 -2.69 27.63 -1.45
CA ARG A 182 -2.32 28.41 -0.26
C ARG A 182 -0.95 29.08 -0.38
N PHE A 183 0.02 28.39 -0.96
CA PHE A 183 1.38 28.92 -1.14
C PHE A 183 1.46 29.99 -2.23
N MET A 184 0.69 29.83 -3.32
CA MET A 184 0.61 30.81 -4.41
C MET A 184 -0.15 32.08 -4.02
N GLY A 185 -0.96 32.01 -2.99
CA GLY A 185 -1.89 33.10 -2.62
C GLY A 185 -3.21 33.03 -3.37
N THR A 186 -4.31 33.18 -2.62
CA THR A 186 -5.66 33.04 -3.16
C THR A 186 -5.93 34.09 -4.24
N GLY A 187 -6.31 33.64 -5.42
CA GLY A 187 -6.68 34.50 -6.54
C GLY A 187 -5.52 34.93 -7.45
N HIS A 188 -4.28 34.56 -7.16
CA HIS A 188 -3.16 34.85 -8.06
C HIS A 188 -3.16 33.89 -9.26
N PRO A 189 -3.03 34.39 -10.49
CA PRO A 189 -2.92 33.55 -11.67
C PRO A 189 -1.56 32.84 -11.66
N GLY A 190 -1.53 31.59 -12.08
CA GLY A 190 -0.30 30.81 -12.15
C GLY A 190 -0.39 29.66 -13.13
N LYS A 191 0.76 29.28 -13.68
CA LYS A 191 0.92 28.09 -14.50
C LYS A 191 1.47 26.94 -13.64
N VAL A 192 0.89 25.77 -13.78
CA VAL A 192 1.23 24.58 -13.04
C VAL A 192 1.64 23.47 -14.00
N ALA A 193 2.78 22.83 -13.76
CA ALA A 193 3.17 21.62 -14.44
C ALA A 193 3.09 20.42 -13.48
N LEU A 194 2.58 19.30 -13.96
CA LEU A 194 2.50 18.05 -13.21
C LEU A 194 3.52 17.05 -13.73
N PHE A 195 4.33 16.52 -12.82
CA PHE A 195 5.25 15.44 -13.10
C PHE A 195 4.78 14.20 -12.33
N ALA A 196 4.37 13.16 -13.06
CA ALA A 196 3.94 11.88 -12.49
C ALA A 196 4.99 10.80 -12.73
N GLY A 197 5.00 9.76 -11.90
CA GLY A 197 5.82 8.57 -12.15
C GLY A 197 5.34 7.87 -13.42
N SER A 198 4.27 7.11 -13.35
CA SER A 198 3.55 6.58 -14.52
C SER A 198 2.06 6.46 -14.24
N LEU A 199 1.23 6.90 -15.18
CA LEU A 199 -0.22 6.77 -15.12
C LEU A 199 -0.72 5.34 -15.31
N SER A 200 0.16 4.42 -15.68
CA SER A 200 -0.13 2.98 -15.65
C SER A 200 -0.35 2.44 -14.24
N TYR A 201 0.06 3.20 -13.21
CA TYR A 201 -0.30 2.95 -11.83
C TYR A 201 -1.51 3.80 -11.44
N ARG A 202 -2.59 3.14 -11.08
CA ARG A 202 -3.82 3.81 -10.64
C ARG A 202 -3.59 4.84 -9.52
N GLY A 203 -2.65 4.61 -8.61
CA GLY A 203 -2.32 5.56 -7.55
C GLY A 203 -1.80 6.90 -8.08
N HIS A 204 -1.08 6.93 -9.20
CA HIS A 204 -0.65 8.18 -9.84
C HIS A 204 -1.81 8.87 -10.55
N GLU A 205 -2.64 8.11 -11.26
CA GLU A 205 -3.86 8.61 -11.91
C GLU A 205 -4.82 9.24 -10.87
N GLU A 206 -5.08 8.56 -9.78
CA GLU A 206 -5.94 9.07 -8.70
C GLU A 206 -5.40 10.33 -8.04
N ARG A 207 -4.09 10.45 -7.85
CA ARG A 207 -3.48 11.69 -7.34
C ARG A 207 -3.64 12.84 -8.31
N GLU A 208 -3.41 12.59 -9.59
CA GLU A 208 -3.61 13.57 -10.66
C GLU A 208 -5.08 14.04 -10.71
N MET A 209 -6.02 13.09 -10.71
CA MET A 209 -7.45 13.42 -10.70
C MET A 209 -7.84 14.24 -9.46
N GLY A 210 -7.35 13.87 -8.28
CA GLY A 210 -7.61 14.61 -7.05
C GLY A 210 -7.05 16.03 -7.09
N PHE A 211 -5.84 16.19 -7.63
CA PHE A 211 -5.19 17.49 -7.79
C PHE A 211 -5.95 18.40 -8.76
N ARG A 212 -6.34 17.90 -9.94
CA ARG A 212 -7.14 18.67 -10.90
C ARG A 212 -8.47 19.10 -10.32
N HIS A 213 -9.11 18.19 -9.61
CA HIS A 213 -10.43 18.45 -9.05
C HIS A 213 -10.41 19.64 -8.09
N ILE A 214 -9.47 19.65 -7.12
CA ILE A 214 -9.38 20.75 -6.15
C ILE A 214 -8.97 22.07 -6.81
N LEU A 215 -8.09 22.05 -7.83
CA LEU A 215 -7.75 23.27 -8.55
C LEU A 215 -8.96 23.85 -9.29
N THR A 216 -9.76 23.01 -9.92
CA THR A 216 -10.98 23.46 -10.63
C THR A 216 -12.01 24.05 -9.66
N GLU A 217 -12.16 23.45 -8.45
CA GLU A 217 -13.11 23.92 -7.44
C GLU A 217 -12.69 25.20 -6.73
N GLU A 218 -11.42 25.28 -6.30
CA GLU A 218 -10.96 26.32 -5.37
C GLU A 218 -9.94 27.30 -5.97
N SER A 219 -9.38 27.01 -7.14
CA SER A 219 -8.24 27.74 -7.68
C SER A 219 -8.34 27.90 -9.22
N PRO A 220 -9.45 28.45 -9.76
CA PRO A 220 -9.65 28.55 -11.20
C PRO A 220 -8.59 29.40 -11.91
N ASN A 221 -7.83 30.21 -11.17
CA ASN A 221 -6.73 31.04 -11.68
C ASN A 221 -5.42 30.26 -11.87
N LEU A 222 -5.31 29.03 -11.34
CA LEU A 222 -4.17 28.15 -11.55
C LEU A 222 -4.44 27.23 -12.74
N GLN A 223 -3.67 27.40 -13.80
CA GLN A 223 -3.83 26.62 -15.02
C GLN A 223 -2.79 25.52 -15.12
N ILE A 224 -3.23 24.27 -15.25
CA ILE A 224 -2.32 23.17 -15.57
C ILE A 224 -1.96 23.27 -17.06
N VAL A 225 -0.73 23.65 -17.33
CA VAL A 225 -0.23 23.88 -18.70
C VAL A 225 0.48 22.67 -19.28
N GLU A 226 0.97 21.78 -18.42
CA GLU A 226 1.72 20.61 -18.87
C GLU A 226 1.59 19.46 -17.87
N MET A 227 1.56 18.23 -18.38
CA MET A 227 1.66 17.01 -17.61
C MET A 227 2.63 16.05 -18.29
N ARG A 228 3.55 15.47 -17.51
CA ARG A 228 4.57 14.56 -18.02
C ARG A 228 4.77 13.34 -17.11
N GLU A 229 5.01 12.19 -17.73
CA GLU A 229 5.40 10.97 -17.04
C GLU A 229 6.92 10.86 -16.97
N MET A 230 7.43 10.78 -15.74
CA MET A 230 8.88 10.72 -15.46
C MET A 230 9.40 9.29 -15.32
N LEU A 231 8.50 8.29 -15.23
CA LEU A 231 8.81 6.89 -15.03
C LEU A 231 9.67 6.63 -13.78
N ASP A 232 9.47 7.46 -12.74
CA ASP A 232 10.26 7.47 -11.50
C ASP A 232 11.77 7.64 -11.73
N ASP A 233 12.17 8.21 -12.87
CA ASP A 233 13.54 8.49 -13.23
C ASP A 233 13.92 9.92 -12.83
N ARG A 234 14.95 10.04 -11.99
CA ARG A 234 15.39 11.34 -11.43
C ARG A 234 16.06 12.24 -12.48
N GLU A 235 16.84 11.65 -13.37
CA GLU A 235 17.56 12.42 -14.41
C GLU A 235 16.56 12.93 -15.45
N LYS A 236 15.62 12.09 -15.85
CA LYS A 236 14.51 12.51 -16.71
C LYS A 236 13.69 13.62 -16.08
N ALA A 237 13.33 13.49 -14.79
CA ALA A 237 12.58 14.52 -14.08
C ALA A 237 13.34 15.86 -14.04
N TYR A 238 14.65 15.82 -13.82
CA TYR A 238 15.49 17.03 -13.82
C TYR A 238 15.56 17.68 -15.20
N SER A 239 15.85 16.90 -16.26
CA SER A 239 15.95 17.42 -17.62
C SER A 239 14.63 18.01 -18.12
N GLU A 240 13.51 17.33 -17.87
CA GLU A 240 12.18 17.80 -18.27
C GLU A 240 11.74 19.06 -17.50
N ALA A 241 12.07 19.14 -16.20
CA ALA A 241 11.81 20.33 -15.42
C ALA A 241 12.65 21.54 -15.88
N SER A 242 13.93 21.34 -16.19
CA SER A 242 14.80 22.38 -16.73
C SER A 242 14.30 22.91 -18.08
N ALA A 243 13.98 22.00 -18.99
CA ALA A 243 13.41 22.36 -20.30
C ALA A 243 12.05 23.09 -20.20
N LEU A 244 11.23 22.73 -19.21
CA LEU A 244 9.97 23.42 -18.93
C LEU A 244 10.21 24.87 -18.50
N LEU A 245 11.13 25.08 -17.54
CA LEU A 245 11.45 26.41 -17.02
C LEU A 245 12.02 27.33 -18.11
N GLU A 246 12.89 26.81 -19.00
CA GLU A 246 13.41 27.56 -20.15
C GLU A 246 12.32 28.00 -21.13
N ARG A 247 11.28 27.19 -21.32
CA ARG A 247 10.14 27.53 -22.21
C ARG A 247 9.17 28.54 -21.62
N HIS A 248 9.16 28.69 -20.32
CA HIS A 248 8.20 29.55 -19.61
C HIS A 248 8.85 30.67 -18.78
N SER A 249 10.17 30.87 -18.94
CA SER A 249 10.92 32.00 -18.37
C SER A 249 10.61 33.32 -19.03
#